data_b57215110f6f0eab747f7f0f9b4a12cf
#
_entry.id   b57215110f6f0eab747f7f0f9b4a12cf
#
_cell.length_a   1.000
_cell.length_b   1.000
_cell.length_c   1.000
_cell.angle_alpha   90.00
_cell.angle_beta   90.00
_cell.angle_gamma   90.00
#
_symmetry.space_group_name_H-M   'P 1'
#
loop_
_entity.id
_entity.type
_entity.pdbx_description
1 polymer ?
#
loop_
_entity_poly.entity_id
_entity_poly.type
_entity_poly.pdbx_seq_one_letter_code
_entity_poly.pdbx_strand_id
1 'polypeptide(L)'
;MCNLLSAQKSNAAIAIIYARINANKKRLEISLKRVTESSLFDTAGECIKGNKPEAKQLNKFIADVRFKLMDCCHQLQMQNKVITAEAIKRLFLGETRLENALCGLMEYHNENMKTVLASGTLKNYYTTEKYVKLSLAKRHGATDIFLSELTTSS
;
A
#
# COMPACT_ATOMS: atom_id res chain seq x y z
N MET A 1 -2.45 -0.08 -12.67
CA MET A 1 -3.18 1.20 -12.63
C MET A 1 -3.90 1.30 -11.29
N CYS A 2 -3.64 2.34 -10.54
CA CYS A 2 -4.38 2.62 -9.31
C CYS A 2 -5.61 3.44 -9.66
N ASN A 3 -6.81 2.83 -9.61
CA ASN A 3 -8.06 3.58 -9.65
C ASN A 3 -8.42 3.98 -8.23
N LEU A 4 -8.70 5.27 -8.01
CA LEU A 4 -8.47 5.86 -6.69
C LEU A 4 -9.72 6.24 -5.89
N LEU A 5 -10.93 6.26 -6.44
CA LEU A 5 -12.08 6.73 -5.65
C LEU A 5 -13.40 6.01 -5.97
N SER A 6 -14.13 5.72 -4.92
CA SER A 6 -15.54 5.32 -5.00
C SER A 6 -16.31 5.85 -3.80
N ALA A 7 -17.57 6.21 -4.00
CA ALA A 7 -18.51 6.39 -2.91
C ALA A 7 -19.37 5.14 -2.79
N GLN A 8 -19.52 4.60 -1.59
CA GLN A 8 -20.52 3.59 -1.30
C GLN A 8 -21.74 4.26 -0.69
N LYS A 9 -22.92 3.95 -1.26
CA LYS A 9 -24.20 4.36 -0.70
C LYS A 9 -24.43 3.60 0.61
N SER A 10 -24.43 4.31 1.71
CA SER A 10 -25.11 3.88 2.91
C SER A 10 -26.59 4.21 2.73
N ASN A 11 -27.49 3.36 3.22
CA ASN A 11 -28.94 3.53 3.10
C ASN A 11 -29.38 4.99 3.30
N ALA A 12 -30.14 5.53 2.33
CA ALA A 12 -30.66 6.89 2.28
C ALA A 12 -29.63 7.99 1.88
N ALA A 13 -29.99 9.21 1.84
CA ALA A 13 -29.39 10.43 1.35
C ALA A 13 -27.86 10.67 1.51
N ILE A 14 -27.14 9.92 2.36
CA ILE A 14 -25.73 10.16 2.70
C ILE A 14 -24.83 9.03 2.18
N ALA A 15 -23.72 9.41 1.54
CA ALA A 15 -22.68 8.50 1.09
C ALA A 15 -21.36 8.74 1.82
N ILE A 16 -20.68 7.67 2.23
CA ILE A 16 -19.33 7.73 2.78
C ILE A 16 -18.34 7.62 1.61
N ILE A 17 -17.32 8.45 1.64
CA ILE A 17 -16.28 8.48 0.61
C ILE A 17 -15.16 7.51 0.99
N TYR A 18 -14.79 6.65 0.05
CA TYR A 18 -13.71 5.68 0.18
C TYR A 18 -12.66 5.93 -0.91
N ALA A 19 -11.40 5.79 -0.55
CA ALA A 19 -10.33 5.64 -1.52
C ALA A 19 -10.21 4.14 -1.88
N ARG A 20 -10.30 3.83 -3.18
CA ARG A 20 -10.18 2.48 -3.70
C ARG A 20 -8.83 2.29 -4.36
N ILE A 21 -8.08 1.31 -3.88
CA ILE A 21 -6.77 0.96 -4.40
C ILE A 21 -6.88 -0.38 -5.12
N ASN A 22 -6.57 -0.38 -6.42
CA ASN A 22 -6.47 -1.61 -7.21
C ASN A 22 -5.00 -1.79 -7.60
N ALA A 23 -4.35 -2.78 -7.03
CA ALA A 23 -2.97 -3.11 -7.37
C ALA A 23 -2.76 -4.62 -7.29
N ASN A 24 -1.98 -5.18 -8.21
CA ASN A 24 -1.62 -6.60 -8.27
C ASN A 24 -2.84 -7.55 -8.14
N LYS A 25 -3.92 -7.28 -8.90
CA LYS A 25 -5.19 -8.05 -8.92
C LYS A 25 -5.97 -8.04 -7.59
N LYS A 26 -5.51 -7.28 -6.59
CA LYS A 26 -6.23 -7.07 -5.33
C LYS A 26 -6.83 -5.69 -5.27
N ARG A 27 -7.99 -5.62 -4.63
CA ARG A 27 -8.75 -4.38 -4.40
C ARG A 27 -8.90 -4.16 -2.91
N LEU A 28 -8.53 -2.97 -2.44
CA LEU A 28 -8.75 -2.51 -1.08
C LEU A 28 -9.46 -1.17 -1.07
N GLU A 29 -10.19 -0.92 -0.01
CA GLU A 29 -10.88 0.35 0.24
C GLU A 29 -10.45 0.93 1.58
N ILE A 30 -10.21 2.23 1.60
CA ILE A 30 -9.85 3.00 2.79
C ILE A 30 -10.95 4.04 3.00
N SER A 31 -11.63 3.99 4.15
CA SER A 31 -12.60 5.03 4.50
C SER A 31 -11.87 6.36 4.74
N LEU A 32 -12.28 7.40 4.02
CA LEU A 32 -11.74 8.75 4.21
C LEU A 32 -12.44 9.49 5.35
N LYS A 33 -13.41 8.83 6.02
CA LYS A 33 -14.20 9.40 7.12
C LYS A 33 -14.85 10.74 6.74
N ARG A 34 -15.22 10.88 5.48
CA ARG A 34 -15.94 12.01 4.93
C ARG A 34 -17.24 11.53 4.34
N VAL A 35 -18.26 12.36 4.49
CA VAL A 35 -19.63 12.08 4.01
C VAL A 35 -20.06 13.16 3.05
N THR A 36 -20.92 12.79 2.10
CA THR A 36 -21.59 13.70 1.18
C THR A 36 -23.00 13.19 0.90
N GLU A 37 -23.84 14.05 0.33
CA GLU A 37 -25.13 13.57 -0.21
C GLU A 37 -24.86 12.65 -1.42
N SER A 38 -25.55 11.51 -1.46
CA SER A 38 -25.39 10.52 -2.55
C SER A 38 -25.68 11.12 -3.92
N SER A 39 -26.59 12.08 -4.01
CA SER A 39 -26.99 12.78 -5.23
C SER A 39 -25.89 13.69 -5.79
N LEU A 40 -25.03 14.18 -4.92
CA LEU A 40 -23.95 15.12 -5.29
C LEU A 40 -22.66 14.42 -5.71
N PHE A 41 -22.50 13.13 -5.42
CA PHE A 41 -21.31 12.41 -5.82
C PHE A 41 -21.38 11.97 -7.28
N ASP A 42 -20.44 12.45 -8.09
CA ASP A 42 -20.26 12.02 -9.46
C ASP A 42 -19.27 10.84 -9.52
N THR A 43 -19.79 9.65 -9.78
CA THR A 43 -18.99 8.43 -9.86
C THR A 43 -18.07 8.42 -11.08
N ALA A 44 -18.46 9.06 -12.17
CA ALA A 44 -17.65 9.10 -13.39
C ALA A 44 -16.51 10.11 -13.28
N GLY A 45 -16.81 11.29 -12.70
CA GLY A 45 -15.82 12.34 -12.46
C GLY A 45 -15.05 12.15 -11.14
N GLU A 46 -15.45 11.20 -10.29
CA GLU A 46 -14.88 10.98 -8.95
C GLU A 46 -14.79 12.28 -8.13
N CYS A 47 -15.85 13.09 -8.19
CA CYS A 47 -15.90 14.40 -7.55
C CYS A 47 -17.30 14.71 -7.00
N ILE A 48 -17.38 15.75 -6.20
CA ILE A 48 -18.64 16.28 -5.68
C ILE A 48 -19.16 17.36 -6.61
N LYS A 49 -20.39 17.22 -7.08
CA LYS A 49 -21.10 18.21 -7.90
C LYS A 49 -21.49 19.43 -7.06
N GLY A 50 -21.45 20.60 -7.69
CA GLY A 50 -21.90 21.86 -7.11
C GLY A 50 -20.79 22.86 -6.86
N ASN A 51 -21.20 24.13 -6.67
CA ASN A 51 -20.30 25.26 -6.47
C ASN A 51 -20.24 25.75 -5.02
N LYS A 52 -20.91 25.04 -4.10
CA LYS A 52 -20.91 25.38 -2.68
C LYS A 52 -19.49 25.28 -2.09
N PRO A 53 -19.15 26.10 -1.08
CA PRO A 53 -17.83 26.06 -0.45
C PRO A 53 -17.46 24.67 0.07
N GLU A 54 -18.43 23.94 0.63
CA GLU A 54 -18.26 22.58 1.16
C GLU A 54 -17.87 21.58 0.05
N ALA A 55 -18.52 21.68 -1.12
CA ALA A 55 -18.20 20.83 -2.28
C ALA A 55 -16.77 21.10 -2.78
N LYS A 56 -16.36 22.37 -2.82
CA LYS A 56 -15.00 22.76 -3.23
C LYS A 56 -13.95 22.27 -2.23
N GLN A 57 -14.19 22.39 -0.92
CA GLN A 57 -13.30 21.89 0.10
C GLN A 57 -13.17 20.37 0.03
N LEU A 58 -14.28 19.66 -0.17
CA LEU A 58 -14.27 18.22 -0.27
C LEU A 58 -13.55 17.72 -1.53
N ASN A 59 -13.75 18.40 -2.66
CA ASN A 59 -13.02 18.12 -3.90
C ASN A 59 -11.50 18.38 -3.75
N LYS A 60 -11.11 19.44 -3.05
CA LYS A 60 -9.70 19.68 -2.73
C LYS A 60 -9.13 18.56 -1.88
N PHE A 61 -9.83 18.16 -0.82
CA PHE A 61 -9.42 17.04 0.03
C PHE A 61 -9.28 15.74 -0.77
N ILE A 62 -10.22 15.45 -1.68
CA ILE A 62 -10.17 14.29 -2.59
C ILE A 62 -8.91 14.34 -3.48
N ALA A 63 -8.59 15.52 -4.03
CA ALA A 63 -7.38 15.71 -4.83
C ALA A 63 -6.10 15.49 -4.01
N ASP A 64 -6.04 15.99 -2.78
CA ASP A 64 -4.91 15.81 -1.87
C ASP A 64 -4.71 14.33 -1.50
N VAL A 65 -5.81 13.59 -1.24
CA VAL A 65 -5.76 12.13 -0.99
C VAL A 65 -5.24 11.39 -2.22
N ARG A 66 -5.73 11.74 -3.41
CA ARG A 66 -5.28 11.14 -4.67
C ARG A 66 -3.78 11.36 -4.87
N PHE A 67 -3.31 12.58 -4.68
CA PHE A 67 -1.89 12.92 -4.77
C PHE A 67 -1.06 12.09 -3.78
N LYS A 68 -1.48 12.02 -2.50
CA LYS A 68 -0.78 11.24 -1.47
C LYS A 68 -0.72 9.74 -1.81
N LEU A 69 -1.78 9.16 -2.36
CA LEU A 69 -1.78 7.76 -2.79
C LEU A 69 -0.86 7.51 -3.98
N MET A 70 -0.81 8.44 -4.93
CA MET A 70 0.14 8.37 -6.05
C MET A 70 1.58 8.49 -5.57
N ASP A 71 1.85 9.37 -4.61
CA ASP A 71 3.17 9.52 -3.99
C ASP A 71 3.58 8.22 -3.27
N CYS A 72 2.68 7.56 -2.55
CA CYS A 72 2.93 6.24 -1.95
C CYS A 72 3.34 5.20 -3.01
N CYS A 73 2.64 5.15 -4.14
CA CYS A 73 3.00 4.26 -5.24
C CYS A 73 4.41 4.57 -5.78
N HIS A 74 4.71 5.85 -5.97
CA HIS A 74 6.02 6.29 -6.44
C HIS A 74 7.14 5.95 -5.45
N GLN A 75 6.92 6.16 -4.15
CA GLN A 75 7.88 5.79 -3.12
C GLN A 75 8.19 4.29 -3.12
N LEU A 76 7.16 3.43 -3.24
CA LEU A 76 7.37 1.98 -3.35
C LEU A 76 8.18 1.61 -4.60
N GLN A 77 7.89 2.26 -5.72
CA GLN A 77 8.62 2.06 -6.97
C GLN A 77 10.10 2.46 -6.85
N MET A 78 10.38 3.61 -6.25
CA MET A 78 11.76 4.09 -6.04
C MET A 78 12.54 3.21 -5.08
N GLN A 79 11.86 2.55 -4.13
CA GLN A 79 12.46 1.59 -3.20
C GLN A 79 12.57 0.17 -3.80
N ASN A 80 12.20 -0.03 -5.07
CA ASN A 80 12.14 -1.33 -5.73
C ASN A 80 11.35 -2.39 -4.93
N LYS A 81 10.29 -1.96 -4.24
CA LYS A 81 9.38 -2.84 -3.51
C LYS A 81 8.22 -3.28 -4.38
N VAL A 82 7.62 -4.42 -4.04
CA VAL A 82 6.40 -4.89 -4.72
C VAL A 82 5.26 -3.89 -4.47
N ILE A 83 4.63 -3.41 -5.55
CA ILE A 83 3.49 -2.50 -5.47
C ILE A 83 2.23 -3.34 -5.30
N THR A 84 1.75 -3.46 -4.06
CA THR A 84 0.49 -4.11 -3.72
C THR A 84 -0.50 -3.12 -3.12
N ALA A 85 -1.77 -3.46 -3.13
CA ALA A 85 -2.79 -2.61 -2.52
C ALA A 85 -2.58 -2.45 -1.01
N GLU A 86 -2.09 -3.50 -0.34
CA GLU A 86 -1.72 -3.49 1.08
C GLU A 86 -0.53 -2.58 1.36
N ALA A 87 0.52 -2.65 0.53
CA ALA A 87 1.72 -1.82 0.69
C ALA A 87 1.39 -0.33 0.55
N ILE A 88 0.58 0.03 -0.45
CA ILE A 88 0.11 1.40 -0.65
C ILE A 88 -0.73 1.86 0.55
N LYS A 89 -1.68 1.02 1.02
CA LYS A 89 -2.53 1.34 2.18
C LYS A 89 -1.69 1.61 3.43
N ARG A 90 -0.70 0.77 3.72
CA ARG A 90 0.20 0.94 4.88
C ARG A 90 0.99 2.23 4.81
N LEU A 91 1.60 2.50 3.65
CA LEU A 91 2.34 3.74 3.44
C LEU A 91 1.43 4.96 3.63
N PHE A 92 0.22 4.92 3.07
CA PHE A 92 -0.77 5.99 3.18
C PHE A 92 -1.20 6.25 4.62
N LEU A 93 -1.39 5.19 5.43
CA LEU A 93 -1.74 5.28 6.85
C LEU A 93 -0.56 5.59 7.76
N GLY A 94 0.67 5.64 7.23
CA GLY A 94 1.88 5.85 8.02
C GLY A 94 2.32 4.62 8.82
N GLU A 95 1.83 3.44 8.48
CA GLU A 95 2.15 2.16 9.13
C GLU A 95 3.47 1.55 8.59
N THR A 96 4.34 2.36 8.05
CA THR A 96 5.64 1.93 7.54
C THR A 96 6.62 1.70 8.66
N ARG A 97 6.58 0.53 9.26
CA ARG A 97 7.74 -0.01 9.96
C ARG A 97 8.59 -0.76 8.93
N LEU A 98 9.77 -0.26 8.66
CA LEU A 98 10.82 -0.95 7.88
C LEU A 98 11.12 -2.36 8.46
N GLU A 99 10.79 -2.57 9.71
CA GLU A 99 10.95 -3.80 10.49
C GLU A 99 10.11 -4.99 9.97
N ASN A 100 9.11 -4.75 9.11
CA ASN A 100 8.23 -5.80 8.60
C ASN A 100 8.54 -6.22 7.14
N ALA A 101 9.64 -5.79 6.59
CA ALA A 101 10.12 -6.23 5.29
C ALA A 101 10.98 -7.49 5.45
N LEU A 102 10.76 -8.49 4.60
CA LEU A 102 11.39 -9.80 4.71
C LEU A 102 12.93 -9.72 4.67
N CYS A 103 13.47 -9.05 3.66
CA CYS A 103 14.92 -8.96 3.49
C CYS A 103 15.56 -8.14 4.61
N GLY A 104 14.92 -7.04 5.03
CA GLY A 104 15.38 -6.23 6.16
C GLY A 104 15.41 -7.04 7.48
N LEU A 105 14.41 -7.89 7.71
CA LEU A 105 14.38 -8.77 8.88
C LEU A 105 15.48 -9.84 8.82
N MET A 106 15.72 -10.42 7.63
CA MET A 106 16.79 -11.42 7.44
C MET A 106 18.18 -10.79 7.66
N GLU A 107 18.41 -9.59 7.13
CA GLU A 107 19.65 -8.84 7.36
C GLU A 107 19.87 -8.57 8.86
N TYR A 108 18.84 -8.03 9.53
CA TYR A 108 18.88 -7.79 10.98
C TYR A 108 19.18 -9.08 11.77
N HIS A 109 18.52 -10.19 11.45
CA HIS A 109 18.77 -11.49 12.08
C HIS A 109 20.22 -11.94 11.86
N ASN A 110 20.70 -11.92 10.61
CA ASN A 110 22.05 -12.37 10.27
C ASN A 110 23.13 -11.54 10.97
N GLU A 111 22.94 -10.23 11.06
CA GLU A 111 23.87 -9.33 11.79
C GLU A 111 23.92 -9.66 13.28
N ASN A 112 22.76 -9.83 13.93
CA ASN A 112 22.70 -10.13 15.36
C ASN A 112 23.20 -11.55 15.72
N MET A 113 23.14 -12.47 14.78
CA MET A 113 23.56 -13.86 14.99
C MET A 113 25.04 -14.13 14.67
N LYS A 114 25.79 -13.15 14.19
CA LYS A 114 27.21 -13.27 13.84
C LYS A 114 28.08 -13.81 14.98
N THR A 115 27.77 -13.42 16.21
CA THR A 115 28.54 -13.80 17.39
C THR A 115 27.98 -15.03 18.10
N VAL A 116 26.76 -15.48 17.73
CA VAL A 116 26.03 -16.55 18.41
C VAL A 116 26.12 -17.87 17.62
N LEU A 117 26.05 -17.80 16.29
CA LEU A 117 25.99 -18.97 15.44
C LEU A 117 27.37 -19.40 14.96
N ALA A 118 27.57 -20.71 14.80
CA ALA A 118 28.75 -21.26 14.15
C ALA A 118 28.86 -20.77 12.70
N SER A 119 30.07 -20.57 12.22
CA SER A 119 30.37 -20.00 10.90
C SER A 119 29.68 -20.75 9.75
N GLY A 120 29.59 -22.06 9.80
CA GLY A 120 28.88 -22.87 8.81
C GLY A 120 27.36 -22.60 8.78
N THR A 121 26.75 -22.47 9.95
CA THR A 121 25.33 -22.12 10.07
C THR A 121 25.06 -20.73 9.55
N LEU A 122 25.88 -19.75 9.94
CA LEU A 122 25.76 -18.36 9.48
C LEU A 122 25.88 -18.25 7.96
N LYS A 123 26.81 -19.00 7.34
CA LYS A 123 26.94 -19.09 5.89
C LYS A 123 25.65 -19.55 5.20
N ASN A 124 24.92 -20.50 5.78
CA ASN A 124 23.65 -20.97 5.25
C ASN A 124 22.56 -19.88 5.32
N TYR A 125 22.53 -19.08 6.38
CA TYR A 125 21.61 -17.96 6.51
C TYR A 125 21.87 -16.88 5.45
N TYR A 126 23.10 -16.47 5.22
CA TYR A 126 23.46 -15.55 4.14
C TYR A 126 23.13 -16.09 2.75
N THR A 127 23.33 -17.39 2.55
CA THR A 127 22.97 -18.05 1.28
C THR A 127 21.46 -18.00 1.06
N THR A 128 20.66 -18.28 2.10
CA THR A 128 19.19 -18.19 2.04
C THR A 128 18.72 -16.77 1.73
N GLU A 129 19.27 -15.77 2.41
CA GLU A 129 18.99 -14.36 2.14
C GLU A 129 19.25 -13.99 0.67
N LYS A 130 20.42 -14.40 0.14
CA LYS A 130 20.77 -14.17 -1.26
C LYS A 130 19.75 -14.78 -2.22
N TYR A 131 19.32 -16.03 -1.99
CA TYR A 131 18.35 -16.67 -2.87
C TYR A 131 16.96 -16.06 -2.75
N VAL A 132 16.55 -15.62 -1.57
CA VAL A 132 15.28 -14.90 -1.38
C VAL A 132 15.30 -13.58 -2.17
N LYS A 133 16.36 -12.79 -2.06
CA LYS A 133 16.53 -11.54 -2.83
C LYS A 133 16.49 -11.78 -4.34
N LEU A 134 17.18 -12.81 -4.82
CA LEU A 134 17.17 -13.18 -6.25
C LEU A 134 15.78 -13.62 -6.72
N SER A 135 15.05 -14.39 -5.90
CA SER A 135 13.69 -14.83 -6.21
C SER A 135 12.73 -13.65 -6.28
N LEU A 136 12.81 -12.70 -5.35
CA LEU A 136 11.99 -11.49 -5.36
C LEU A 136 12.27 -10.63 -6.60
N ALA A 137 13.53 -10.42 -6.94
CA ALA A 137 13.92 -9.69 -8.14
C ALA A 137 13.40 -10.34 -9.42
N LYS A 138 13.49 -11.67 -9.52
CA LYS A 138 13.08 -12.41 -10.71
C LYS A 138 11.56 -12.50 -10.86
N ARG A 139 10.82 -12.72 -9.77
CA ARG A 139 9.36 -12.96 -9.81
C ARG A 139 8.54 -11.67 -9.73
N HIS A 140 9.03 -10.69 -8.99
CA HIS A 140 8.28 -9.47 -8.66
C HIS A 140 8.96 -8.19 -9.15
N GLY A 141 10.21 -8.27 -9.65
CA GLY A 141 10.97 -7.08 -10.02
C GLY A 141 11.27 -6.16 -8.82
N ALA A 142 11.28 -6.72 -7.61
CA ALA A 142 11.42 -5.98 -6.37
C ALA A 142 12.59 -6.50 -5.53
N THR A 143 13.16 -5.63 -4.69
CA THR A 143 14.27 -5.99 -3.79
C THR A 143 13.79 -6.48 -2.43
N ASP A 144 12.55 -6.21 -2.06
CA ASP A 144 11.97 -6.59 -0.78
C ASP A 144 10.44 -6.71 -0.84
N ILE A 145 9.83 -7.41 0.13
CA ILE A 145 8.40 -7.61 0.27
C ILE A 145 8.01 -7.53 1.76
N PHE A 146 6.84 -6.96 2.05
CA PHE A 146 6.33 -6.96 3.41
C PHE A 146 5.88 -8.37 3.85
N LEU A 147 6.17 -8.75 5.10
CA LEU A 147 5.82 -10.08 5.64
C LEU A 147 4.34 -10.43 5.51
N SER A 148 3.47 -9.44 5.65
CA SER A 148 2.01 -9.62 5.49
C SER A 148 1.56 -9.91 4.06
N GLU A 149 2.45 -9.74 3.09
CA GLU A 149 2.19 -10.00 1.67
C GLU A 149 2.66 -11.41 1.27
N LEU A 150 3.36 -12.10 2.16
CA LEU A 150 3.71 -13.51 2.04
C LEU A 150 2.45 -14.36 2.30
N THR A 151 1.43 -14.22 1.46
CA THR A 151 0.30 -15.14 1.47
C THR A 151 0.68 -16.38 0.69
N THR A 152 0.48 -17.54 1.29
CA THR A 152 0.56 -18.82 0.60
C THR A 152 -0.42 -18.79 -0.58
N SER A 153 0.09 -18.72 -1.80
CA SER A 153 -0.67 -19.05 -3.00
C SER A 153 -1.00 -20.54 -2.92
N SER A 154 -2.22 -20.84 -2.52
CA SER A 154 -2.82 -22.15 -2.74
C SER A 154 -3.27 -22.24 -4.17
#